data_295cec8508ca8fb798385ec9d5159ee4
#
_entry.id   295cec8508ca8fb798385ec9d5159ee4
#
_cell.length_a   1.000
_cell.length_b   1.000
_cell.length_c   1.000
_cell.angle_alpha   90.00
_cell.angle_beta   90.00
_cell.angle_gamma   90.00
#
_symmetry.space_group_name_H-M   'P 1'
#
loop_
_entity.id
_entity.type
_entity.pdbx_description
1 polymer ?
#
loop_
_entity_poly.entity_id
_entity_poly.type
_entity_poly.pdbx_seq_one_letter_code
_entity_poly.pdbx_strand_id
1 'polypeptide(L)'
;MTKKKLINLLLIRDTFSENSVIGELFLNGERMCDTLENPWKDNQRNISCIPEGEYKVRLRLPRESGTRDYIHLLVKDVKDRDYILFHIGNTAKDTRGCILVGLGSQQDFVSNSVLAMDLLIKEVIHLGGENINLIIKNK
;
A
#
# COMPACT_ATOMS: atom_id res chain seq x y z
N MET A 1 -9.21 15.77 26.52
CA MET A 1 -9.66 15.00 25.37
C MET A 1 -8.55 14.88 24.33
N THR A 2 -8.22 13.68 23.97
CA THR A 2 -7.11 13.45 23.03
C THR A 2 -7.60 13.66 21.60
N LYS A 3 -6.99 14.58 20.89
CA LYS A 3 -7.31 14.83 19.51
C LYS A 3 -6.63 13.77 18.63
N LYS A 4 -7.39 13.08 17.78
CA LYS A 4 -6.84 12.09 16.85
C LYS A 4 -6.04 12.79 15.77
N LYS A 5 -4.88 12.26 15.46
CA LYS A 5 -4.01 12.79 14.42
C LYS A 5 -4.47 12.32 13.05
N LEU A 6 -4.33 13.18 12.05
CA LEU A 6 -4.51 12.79 10.66
C LEU A 6 -3.30 11.94 10.24
N ILE A 7 -3.58 10.92 9.47
CA ILE A 7 -2.55 10.07 8.88
C ILE A 7 -2.64 10.23 7.37
N ASN A 8 -1.66 10.91 6.78
CA ASN A 8 -1.62 11.15 5.35
C ASN A 8 -0.55 10.26 4.71
N LEU A 9 -1.01 9.29 3.93
CA LEU A 9 -0.13 8.46 3.13
C LEU A 9 -0.05 9.04 1.73
N LEU A 10 1.17 9.15 1.21
CA LEU A 10 1.42 9.58 -0.16
C LEU A 10 2.26 8.53 -0.86
N LEU A 11 1.69 7.90 -1.88
CA LEU A 11 2.40 6.95 -2.72
C LEU A 11 2.77 7.64 -4.02
N ILE A 12 4.07 7.77 -4.28
CA ILE A 12 4.57 8.32 -5.53
C ILE A 12 5.15 7.17 -6.34
N ARG A 13 4.51 6.87 -7.47
CA ARG A 13 4.97 5.86 -8.41
C ARG A 13 6.04 6.48 -9.29
N ASP A 14 7.23 5.92 -9.32
CA ASP A 14 8.35 6.55 -10.01
C ASP A 14 9.07 5.67 -11.02
N THR A 15 8.95 4.35 -10.96
CA THR A 15 9.67 3.46 -11.86
C THR A 15 8.69 2.47 -12.50
N PHE A 16 8.54 2.57 -13.82
CA PHE A 16 7.55 1.82 -14.57
C PHE A 16 8.25 0.86 -15.53
N SER A 17 7.91 -0.42 -15.44
CA SER A 17 8.41 -1.44 -16.36
C SER A 17 7.24 -2.25 -16.91
N GLU A 18 7.53 -3.21 -17.79
CA GLU A 18 6.50 -4.15 -18.27
C GLU A 18 5.95 -5.02 -17.15
N ASN A 19 6.72 -5.21 -16.10
CA ASN A 19 6.41 -6.20 -15.05
C ASN A 19 5.95 -5.60 -13.74
N SER A 20 6.24 -4.34 -13.47
CA SER A 20 5.87 -3.73 -12.19
C SER A 20 5.90 -2.21 -12.21
N VAL A 21 5.32 -1.64 -11.17
CA VAL A 21 5.46 -0.23 -10.83
C VAL A 21 6.10 -0.14 -9.46
N ILE A 22 7.27 0.45 -9.36
CA ILE A 22 7.97 0.70 -8.10
C ILE A 22 7.72 2.16 -7.70
N GLY A 23 7.49 2.38 -6.43
CA GLY A 23 7.26 3.71 -5.89
C GLY A 23 7.79 3.86 -4.49
N GLU A 24 7.45 4.99 -3.89
CA GLU A 24 7.81 5.32 -2.52
C GLU A 24 6.56 5.73 -1.75
N LEU A 25 6.48 5.30 -0.51
CA LEU A 25 5.38 5.65 0.39
C LEU A 25 5.90 6.60 1.47
N PHE A 26 5.18 7.72 1.62
CA PHE A 26 5.46 8.72 2.65
C PHE A 26 4.29 8.74 3.64
N LEU A 27 4.58 8.90 4.91
CA LEU A 27 3.58 9.06 5.96
C LEU A 27 3.83 10.41 6.64
N ASN A 28 2.83 11.28 6.55
CA ASN A 28 2.93 12.65 7.09
C ASN A 28 4.21 13.37 6.67
N GLY A 29 4.59 13.19 5.40
CA GLY A 29 5.75 13.84 4.82
C GLY A 29 7.07 13.11 4.98
N GLU A 30 7.12 12.05 5.79
CA GLU A 30 8.33 11.28 6.01
C GLU A 30 8.32 9.98 5.20
N ARG A 31 9.45 9.68 4.57
CA ARG A 31 9.57 8.45 3.77
C ARG A 31 9.50 7.23 4.67
N MET A 32 8.60 6.31 4.34
CA MET A 32 8.39 5.09 5.12
C MET A 32 9.01 3.85 4.48
N CYS A 33 8.78 3.66 3.19
CA CYS A 33 9.18 2.42 2.54
C CYS A 33 9.09 2.54 1.02
N ASP A 34 9.57 1.51 0.34
CA ASP A 34 9.37 1.30 -1.09
C ASP A 34 8.05 0.57 -1.31
N THR A 35 7.47 0.70 -2.50
CA THR A 35 6.26 -0.01 -2.89
C THR A 35 6.44 -0.72 -4.22
N LEU A 36 5.65 -1.76 -4.43
CA LEU A 36 5.59 -2.44 -5.72
C LEU A 36 4.15 -2.81 -6.02
N GLU A 37 3.74 -2.52 -7.26
CA GLU A 37 2.40 -2.83 -7.74
C GLU A 37 2.48 -3.48 -9.12
N ASN A 38 1.37 -4.10 -9.53
CA ASN A 38 1.23 -4.56 -10.91
C ASN A 38 1.23 -3.34 -11.85
N PRO A 39 1.63 -3.52 -13.12
CA PRO A 39 1.53 -2.44 -14.10
C PRO A 39 0.10 -1.96 -14.32
N TRP A 40 -0.05 -0.77 -14.81
CA TRP A 40 -1.37 -0.24 -15.16
C TRP A 40 -1.96 -1.01 -16.34
N LYS A 41 -3.14 -1.55 -16.14
CA LYS A 41 -3.91 -2.31 -17.15
C LYS A 41 -5.37 -1.86 -17.10
N ASP A 42 -5.60 -0.55 -17.21
CA ASP A 42 -6.95 0.03 -17.28
C ASP A 42 -7.84 -0.36 -16.09
N ASN A 43 -7.24 -0.43 -14.90
CA ASN A 43 -7.93 -0.79 -13.66
C ASN A 43 -8.62 -2.17 -13.70
N GLN A 44 -8.17 -3.05 -14.56
CA GLN A 44 -8.75 -4.39 -14.64
C GLN A 44 -8.50 -5.20 -13.38
N ARG A 45 -9.55 -5.88 -12.92
CA ARG A 45 -9.47 -6.72 -11.72
C ARG A 45 -8.37 -7.77 -11.84
N ASN A 46 -7.66 -7.98 -10.75
CA ASN A 46 -6.64 -9.01 -10.57
C ASN A 46 -5.34 -8.82 -11.36
N ILE A 47 -5.26 -7.86 -12.26
CA ILE A 47 -4.07 -7.67 -13.09
C ILE A 47 -3.50 -6.26 -13.09
N SER A 48 -4.29 -5.24 -12.73
CA SER A 48 -3.87 -3.84 -12.79
C SER A 48 -3.65 -3.25 -11.41
N CYS A 49 -2.69 -2.33 -11.28
CA CYS A 49 -2.67 -1.43 -10.13
C CYS A 49 -3.92 -0.54 -10.19
N ILE A 50 -4.26 0.09 -9.08
CA ILE A 50 -5.43 0.96 -9.01
C ILE A 50 -5.10 2.35 -9.55
N PRO A 51 -6.14 3.14 -9.92
CA PRO A 51 -5.90 4.48 -10.48
C PRO A 51 -5.21 5.44 -9.51
N GLU A 52 -4.53 6.43 -10.07
CA GLU A 52 -4.14 7.60 -9.28
C GLU A 52 -5.40 8.21 -8.67
N GLY A 53 -5.24 8.83 -7.52
CA GLY A 53 -6.37 9.49 -6.87
C GLY A 53 -6.21 9.55 -5.38
N GLU A 54 -7.31 9.89 -4.74
CA GLU A 54 -7.39 10.04 -3.28
C GLU A 54 -8.35 9.00 -2.73
N TYR A 55 -7.91 8.33 -1.66
CA TYR A 55 -8.66 7.21 -1.08
C TYR A 55 -8.65 7.31 0.44
N LYS A 56 -9.66 6.70 1.06
CA LYS A 56 -9.66 6.44 2.49
C LYS A 56 -9.11 5.04 2.74
N VAL A 57 -8.41 4.89 3.87
CA VAL A 57 -7.77 3.63 4.24
C VAL A 57 -8.18 3.27 5.67
N ARG A 58 -8.24 1.97 5.97
CA ARG A 58 -8.43 1.52 7.36
C ARG A 58 -7.52 0.35 7.68
N LEU A 59 -7.25 0.18 8.96
CA LEU A 59 -6.61 -1.03 9.45
C LEU A 59 -7.56 -2.21 9.24
N ARG A 60 -7.01 -3.35 8.83
CA ARG A 60 -7.75 -4.58 8.69
C ARG A 60 -7.06 -5.66 9.50
N LEU A 61 -7.84 -6.38 10.30
CA LEU A 61 -7.30 -7.33 11.26
C LEU A 61 -7.21 -8.73 10.65
N PRO A 62 -6.32 -9.59 11.19
CA PRO A 62 -6.19 -10.96 10.69
C PRO A 62 -7.52 -11.72 10.67
N ARG A 63 -8.36 -11.52 11.68
CA ARG A 63 -9.67 -12.20 11.76
C ARG A 63 -10.64 -11.82 10.65
N GLU A 64 -10.40 -10.71 9.96
CA GLU A 64 -11.21 -10.26 8.82
C GLU A 64 -10.77 -10.92 7.51
N SER A 65 -9.64 -11.63 7.54
CA SER A 65 -9.05 -12.23 6.36
C SER A 65 -8.94 -13.74 6.55
N GLY A 66 -9.20 -14.51 5.51
CA GLY A 66 -8.98 -15.95 5.54
C GLY A 66 -7.55 -16.35 5.23
N THR A 67 -6.70 -15.42 4.83
CA THR A 67 -5.37 -15.74 4.31
C THR A 67 -4.21 -14.99 4.96
N ARG A 68 -4.49 -13.91 5.70
CA ARG A 68 -3.44 -13.08 6.30
C ARG A 68 -3.49 -13.12 7.81
N ASP A 69 -2.37 -13.50 8.40
CA ASP A 69 -2.24 -13.63 9.85
C ASP A 69 -1.58 -12.41 10.51
N TYR A 70 -1.57 -11.29 9.83
CA TYR A 70 -1.01 -10.03 10.33
C TYR A 70 -1.95 -8.87 10.03
N ILE A 71 -1.80 -7.76 10.77
CA ILE A 71 -2.56 -6.54 10.53
C ILE A 71 -2.06 -5.90 9.23
N HIS A 72 -2.98 -5.47 8.40
CA HIS A 72 -2.68 -4.84 7.13
C HIS A 72 -3.61 -3.65 6.89
N LEU A 73 -3.51 -2.99 5.74
CA LEU A 73 -4.32 -1.83 5.43
C LEU A 73 -5.25 -2.14 4.26
N LEU A 74 -6.49 -1.68 4.36
CA LEU A 74 -7.48 -1.80 3.29
C LEU A 74 -7.71 -0.42 2.67
N VAL A 75 -7.55 -0.31 1.35
CA VAL A 75 -7.90 0.88 0.58
C VAL A 75 -9.38 0.78 0.23
N LYS A 76 -10.17 1.74 0.70
CA LYS A 76 -11.62 1.70 0.62
C LYS A 76 -12.13 2.28 -0.69
N ASP A 77 -13.27 1.75 -1.15
CA ASP A 77 -14.07 2.33 -2.23
C ASP A 77 -13.29 2.60 -3.53
N VAL A 78 -12.41 1.68 -3.89
CA VAL A 78 -11.75 1.75 -5.19
C VAL A 78 -12.75 1.31 -6.26
N LYS A 79 -12.99 2.17 -7.24
CA LYS A 79 -13.98 1.91 -8.31
C LYS A 79 -13.68 0.56 -8.98
N ASP A 80 -14.72 -0.27 -9.08
CA ASP A 80 -14.67 -1.58 -9.75
C ASP A 80 -13.66 -2.57 -9.16
N ARG A 81 -13.22 -2.33 -7.94
CA ARG A 81 -12.25 -3.20 -7.26
C ARG A 81 -12.73 -3.52 -5.84
N ASP A 82 -12.28 -4.68 -5.34
CA ASP A 82 -12.54 -5.12 -3.97
C ASP A 82 -11.24 -5.60 -3.34
N TYR A 83 -11.12 -5.41 -2.03
CA TYR A 83 -9.99 -5.91 -1.23
C TYR A 83 -8.63 -5.47 -1.75
N ILE A 84 -8.50 -4.19 -2.06
CA ILE A 84 -7.20 -3.60 -2.36
C ILE A 84 -6.50 -3.35 -1.02
N LEU A 85 -5.38 -4.01 -0.84
CA LEU A 85 -4.65 -4.00 0.42
C LEU A 85 -3.22 -3.50 0.23
N PHE A 86 -2.65 -2.98 1.32
CA PHE A 86 -1.19 -2.95 1.47
C PHE A 86 -0.82 -4.25 2.15
N HIS A 87 0.02 -5.07 1.55
CA HIS A 87 0.41 -6.35 2.14
C HIS A 87 1.83 -6.76 1.79
N ILE A 88 2.25 -7.90 2.31
CA ILE A 88 3.59 -8.45 2.15
C ILE A 88 3.76 -9.15 0.79
N GLY A 89 4.90 -9.00 0.17
CA GLY A 89 5.29 -9.65 -1.06
C GLY A 89 6.54 -9.00 -1.64
N ASN A 90 7.11 -9.59 -2.68
CA ASN A 90 8.37 -9.14 -3.25
C ASN A 90 8.29 -8.76 -4.73
N THR A 91 7.42 -9.42 -5.49
CA THR A 91 7.30 -9.20 -6.94
C THR A 91 5.83 -9.06 -7.34
N ALA A 92 5.60 -8.65 -8.58
CA ALA A 92 4.24 -8.52 -9.10
C ALA A 92 3.45 -9.84 -9.10
N LYS A 93 4.13 -10.96 -9.02
CA LYS A 93 3.48 -12.28 -8.92
C LYS A 93 2.84 -12.50 -7.55
N ASP A 94 3.24 -11.72 -6.55
CA ASP A 94 2.72 -11.83 -5.19
C ASP A 94 1.48 -10.97 -4.96
N THR A 95 0.98 -10.30 -5.99
CA THR A 95 -0.14 -9.38 -5.84
C THR A 95 -1.05 -9.40 -7.07
N ARG A 96 -2.31 -9.05 -6.84
CA ARG A 96 -3.34 -8.94 -7.88
C ARG A 96 -4.00 -7.56 -7.80
N GLY A 97 -3.15 -6.53 -7.92
CA GLY A 97 -3.59 -5.14 -7.85
C GLY A 97 -3.40 -4.47 -6.50
N CYS A 98 -2.98 -5.22 -5.49
CA CYS A 98 -2.67 -4.66 -4.17
C CYS A 98 -1.28 -4.01 -4.18
N ILE A 99 -1.00 -3.28 -3.11
CA ILE A 99 0.24 -2.53 -2.95
C ILE A 99 1.17 -3.31 -2.01
N LEU A 100 2.31 -3.75 -2.52
CA LEU A 100 3.34 -4.38 -1.70
C LEU A 100 4.24 -3.30 -1.11
N VAL A 101 4.74 -3.54 0.10
CA VAL A 101 5.69 -2.66 0.77
C VAL A 101 7.02 -3.37 0.98
N GLY A 102 8.12 -2.61 0.99
CA GLY A 102 9.44 -3.16 1.21
C GLY A 102 10.42 -2.11 1.71
N LEU A 103 11.54 -2.57 2.25
CA LEU A 103 12.67 -1.71 2.59
C LEU A 103 13.83 -2.12 1.69
N GLY A 104 13.94 -1.43 0.58
CA GLY A 104 14.88 -1.73 -0.48
C GLY A 104 14.16 -2.15 -1.74
N SER A 105 14.64 -1.69 -2.87
CA SER A 105 14.07 -2.01 -4.17
C SER A 105 15.17 -2.20 -5.19
N GLN A 106 14.89 -3.02 -6.18
CA GLN A 106 15.68 -3.17 -7.39
C GLN A 106 14.70 -3.47 -8.50
N GLN A 107 15.18 -3.74 -9.70
CA GLN A 107 14.29 -3.92 -10.84
C GLN A 107 13.22 -4.99 -10.54
N ASP A 108 11.95 -4.58 -10.61
CA ASP A 108 10.77 -5.45 -10.43
C ASP A 108 10.76 -6.23 -9.11
N PHE A 109 11.38 -5.67 -8.06
CA PHE A 109 11.52 -6.39 -6.79
C PHE A 109 11.60 -5.41 -5.61
N VAL A 110 10.94 -5.77 -4.50
CA VAL A 110 11.15 -5.09 -3.21
C VAL A 110 11.56 -6.12 -2.17
N SER A 111 12.46 -5.72 -1.28
CA SER A 111 13.00 -6.59 -0.23
C SER A 111 12.49 -6.19 1.15
N ASN A 112 12.74 -7.04 2.15
CA ASN A 112 12.39 -6.78 3.55
C ASN A 112 10.93 -6.35 3.73
N SER A 113 10.03 -7.04 3.04
CA SER A 113 8.61 -6.67 3.03
C SER A 113 7.95 -6.85 4.40
N VAL A 114 8.31 -7.91 5.14
CA VAL A 114 7.76 -8.16 6.47
C VAL A 114 8.13 -7.02 7.42
N LEU A 115 9.40 -6.61 7.40
CA LEU A 115 9.86 -5.50 8.24
C LEU A 115 9.21 -4.18 7.84
N ALA A 116 9.08 -3.93 6.54
CA ALA A 116 8.42 -2.73 6.04
C ALA A 116 6.97 -2.65 6.52
N MET A 117 6.25 -3.76 6.41
CA MET A 117 4.85 -3.83 6.85
C MET A 117 4.72 -3.59 8.35
N ASP A 118 5.61 -4.20 9.13
CA ASP A 118 5.62 -4.04 10.58
C ASP A 118 5.85 -2.57 10.98
N LEU A 119 6.82 -1.91 10.37
CA LEU A 119 7.11 -0.51 10.64
C LEU A 119 5.94 0.40 10.24
N LEU A 120 5.33 0.16 9.09
CA LEU A 120 4.19 0.93 8.62
C LEU A 120 3.01 0.80 9.58
N ILE A 121 2.66 -0.42 9.96
CA ILE A 121 1.53 -0.67 10.86
C ILE A 121 1.79 -0.07 12.24
N LYS A 122 3.00 -0.20 12.77
CA LYS A 122 3.36 0.38 14.07
C LYS A 122 3.17 1.90 14.07
N GLU A 123 3.61 2.57 13.01
CA GLU A 123 3.46 4.02 12.92
C GLU A 123 1.99 4.43 12.79
N VAL A 124 1.21 3.71 11.98
CA VAL A 124 -0.22 3.97 11.83
C VAL A 124 -0.93 3.81 13.17
N ILE A 125 -0.64 2.74 13.92
CA ILE A 125 -1.23 2.51 15.24
C ILE A 125 -0.79 3.59 16.23
N HIS A 126 0.49 3.97 16.21
CA HIS A 126 1.03 5.02 17.07
C HIS A 126 0.27 6.34 16.87
N LEU A 127 -0.16 6.64 15.65
CA LEU A 127 -0.91 7.84 15.31
C LEU A 127 -2.43 7.69 15.49
N GLY A 128 -2.87 6.62 16.12
CA GLY A 128 -4.29 6.40 16.46
C GLY A 128 -5.02 5.40 15.59
N GLY A 129 -4.43 4.94 14.51
CA GLY A 129 -5.02 3.89 13.67
C GLY A 129 -6.29 4.27 12.91
N GLU A 130 -6.65 5.54 12.86
CA GLU A 130 -7.86 6.03 12.22
C GLU A 130 -7.56 7.28 11.41
N ASN A 131 -8.53 7.75 10.61
CA ASN A 131 -8.40 8.95 9.78
C ASN A 131 -7.21 8.85 8.83
N ILE A 132 -7.13 7.74 8.12
CA ILE A 132 -6.04 7.47 7.18
C ILE A 132 -6.47 7.87 5.78
N ASN A 133 -5.72 8.78 5.19
CA ASN A 133 -5.91 9.26 3.82
C ASN A 133 -4.76 8.75 2.97
N LEU A 134 -5.05 8.40 1.72
CA LEU A 134 -4.02 7.96 0.78
C LEU A 134 -4.16 8.76 -0.50
N ILE A 135 -3.06 9.33 -0.94
CA ILE A 135 -2.96 9.92 -2.28
C ILE A 135 -1.98 9.09 -3.08
N ILE A 136 -2.40 8.67 -4.27
CA ILE A 136 -1.54 7.95 -5.21
C ILE A 136 -1.34 8.84 -6.43
N LYS A 137 -0.08 9.07 -6.80
CA LYS A 137 0.23 9.82 -8.01
C LYS A 137 1.52 9.32 -8.67
N ASN A 138 1.56 9.45 -9.98
CA ASN A 138 2.77 9.21 -10.74
C ASN A 138 3.69 10.41 -10.61
N LYS A 139 4.96 10.14 -10.57
CA LYS A 139 5.99 11.17 -10.51
C LYS A 139 6.04 11.96 -11.83
#